data_511fc5735721f45512f0b8cc253f3340
#
_entry.id   511fc5735721f45512f0b8cc253f3340
#
_cell.length_a   1.000
_cell.length_b   1.000
_cell.length_c   1.000
_cell.angle_alpha   90.00
_cell.angle_beta   90.00
_cell.angle_gamma   90.00
#
_symmetry.space_group_name_H-M   'P 1'
#
loop_
_entity.id
_entity.type
_entity.pdbx_description
1 polymer ?
#
loop_
_entity_poly.entity_id
_entity_poly.type
_entity_poly.pdbx_seq_one_letter_code
_entity_poly.pdbx_strand_id
1 'polypeptide(L)'
;EPNNTIKFSDVPETGVIVQPGVVNDGVGKFVKDIITTSPDSENFEDSLRDSGAEILINLLPVGSDVAVKFYAQSAINVGIGFINCIPVFIARDKEWYQKFRDAGVPLIGDDIKSQVGATIVHRVLAQLFSDRGVNLENTYQLNVGGNMDFLNMLEEDRLETKRTSKTSSVTSVANKGKGISPENVRIGPSDYVKWLEDRKKAFIRLEGKGFGGAPLNLEVQLEVWDSPNSAGVTIDAVRYMKFFKEKNDLDSLDLVSAWLMKAPFKPVKDGDVLNQLHELTHVESD
;
A
#
# COMPACT_ATOMS: atom_id res chain seq x y z
N GLU A 1 13.12 6.64 19.60
CA GLU A 1 13.10 5.20 19.28
C GLU A 1 11.73 4.80 18.73
N PRO A 2 11.67 3.91 17.73
CA PRO A 2 10.40 3.37 17.29
C PRO A 2 9.77 2.58 18.47
N ASN A 3 8.58 2.99 18.88
CA ASN A 3 7.90 2.42 20.03
C ASN A 3 7.11 1.14 19.72
N ASN A 4 7.16 0.66 18.49
CA ASN A 4 6.15 -0.24 17.97
C ASN A 4 6.70 -1.30 17.03
N THR A 5 8.01 -1.38 16.84
CA THR A 5 8.62 -2.30 15.88
C THR A 5 9.09 -3.59 16.57
N ILE A 6 8.66 -4.73 16.05
CA ILE A 6 9.26 -6.03 16.45
C ILE A 6 10.62 -6.16 15.76
N LYS A 7 11.65 -6.45 16.55
CA LYS A 7 13.00 -6.73 16.05
C LYS A 7 13.11 -8.23 15.71
N PHE A 8 13.35 -8.54 14.43
CA PHE A 8 13.44 -9.92 13.95
C PHE A 8 14.85 -10.46 13.87
N SER A 9 15.84 -9.59 13.78
CA SER A 9 17.25 -9.96 13.71
C SER A 9 18.13 -8.83 14.22
N ASP A 10 19.36 -9.16 14.58
CA ASP A 10 20.39 -8.18 14.86
C ASP A 10 21.01 -7.71 13.54
N VAL A 11 20.53 -6.57 13.05
CA VAL A 11 21.09 -5.94 11.85
C VAL A 11 22.36 -5.17 12.28
N PRO A 12 23.52 -5.45 11.67
CA PRO A 12 24.74 -4.73 11.99
C PRO A 12 24.62 -3.24 11.57
N GLU A 13 25.30 -2.38 12.30
CA GLU A 13 25.45 -0.98 11.90
C GLU A 13 26.17 -0.89 10.55
N THR A 14 25.51 -0.29 9.57
CA THR A 14 26.06 -0.17 8.20
C THR A 14 26.79 1.15 7.96
N GLY A 15 26.73 2.08 8.92
CA GLY A 15 27.31 3.42 8.79
C GLY A 15 26.57 4.34 7.83
N VAL A 16 25.36 3.96 7.36
CA VAL A 16 24.55 4.81 6.49
C VAL A 16 24.10 6.06 7.25
N ILE A 17 24.35 7.22 6.68
CA ILE A 17 23.93 8.51 7.23
C ILE A 17 22.50 8.81 6.79
N VAL A 18 21.61 9.00 7.77
CA VAL A 18 20.24 9.43 7.52
C VAL A 18 20.25 10.92 7.20
N GLN A 19 19.66 11.30 6.08
CA GLN A 19 19.57 12.70 5.64
C GLN A 19 18.12 13.23 5.84
N PRO A 20 17.95 14.56 6.02
CA PRO A 20 16.64 15.18 6.04
C PRO A 20 15.89 14.97 4.72
N GLY A 21 14.61 14.65 4.80
CA GLY A 21 13.73 14.62 3.63
C GLY A 21 13.02 15.95 3.40
N VAL A 22 12.37 16.09 2.23
CA VAL A 22 11.59 17.31 1.90
C VAL A 22 10.29 17.36 2.72
N VAL A 23 9.90 18.57 3.14
CA VAL A 23 8.69 18.83 3.95
C VAL A 23 7.69 19.67 3.15
N ASN A 24 7.47 19.34 1.90
CA ASN A 24 6.67 20.13 0.96
C ASN A 24 5.17 20.19 1.30
N ASP A 25 4.65 19.18 2.01
CA ASP A 25 3.24 19.08 2.41
C ASP A 25 3.02 19.50 3.88
N GLY A 26 4.07 19.99 4.54
CA GLY A 26 4.05 20.29 5.97
C GLY A 26 3.97 19.05 6.85
N VAL A 27 3.87 19.24 8.14
CA VAL A 27 3.76 18.18 9.15
C VAL A 27 2.32 18.09 9.64
N GLY A 28 1.78 16.87 9.75
CA GLY A 28 0.42 16.65 10.25
C GLY A 28 0.21 17.23 11.65
N LYS A 29 -0.97 17.84 11.88
CA LYS A 29 -1.26 18.61 13.12
C LYS A 29 -1.12 17.82 14.42
N PHE A 30 -1.34 16.48 14.36
CA PHE A 30 -1.25 15.61 15.55
C PHE A 30 0.15 15.11 15.83
N VAL A 31 1.09 15.28 14.87
CA VAL A 31 2.48 14.80 15.01
C VAL A 31 3.50 15.93 15.04
N LYS A 32 3.12 17.17 14.74
CA LYS A 32 4.03 18.32 14.66
C LYS A 32 4.83 18.60 15.94
N ASP A 33 4.26 18.28 17.11
CA ASP A 33 4.91 18.49 18.39
C ASP A 33 5.83 17.32 18.80
N ILE A 34 5.83 16.24 18.01
CA ILE A 34 6.58 15.02 18.26
C ILE A 34 7.77 14.92 17.28
N ILE A 35 7.60 15.47 16.06
CA ILE A 35 8.58 15.37 14.98
C ILE A 35 9.38 16.66 14.88
N THR A 36 10.71 16.54 14.84
CA THR A 36 11.60 17.64 14.51
C THR A 36 11.90 17.60 13.02
N THR A 37 11.64 18.72 12.32
CA THR A 37 12.03 18.88 10.92
C THR A 37 13.39 19.55 10.83
N SER A 38 14.16 19.19 9.82
CA SER A 38 15.41 19.85 9.43
C SER A 38 15.23 20.55 8.09
N PRO A 39 16.06 21.54 7.73
CA PRO A 39 16.07 22.06 6.37
C PRO A 39 16.24 20.94 5.34
N ASP A 40 15.58 21.09 4.20
CA ASP A 40 15.66 20.12 3.10
C ASP A 40 17.11 19.91 2.65
N SER A 41 17.41 18.69 2.18
CA SER A 41 18.68 18.41 1.52
C SER A 41 18.72 19.17 0.17
N GLU A 42 19.66 20.09 -0.01
CA GLU A 42 19.78 20.87 -1.24
C GLU A 42 20.15 20.02 -2.48
N ASN A 43 20.71 18.81 -2.29
CA ASN A 43 21.23 17.96 -3.35
C ASN A 43 20.74 16.50 -3.22
N PHE A 44 19.43 16.28 -3.10
CA PHE A 44 18.89 14.93 -2.94
C PHE A 44 19.27 13.98 -4.07
N GLU A 45 19.17 14.42 -5.34
CA GLU A 45 19.50 13.56 -6.50
C GLU A 45 20.98 13.20 -6.56
N ASP A 46 21.88 14.10 -6.19
CA ASP A 46 23.30 13.80 -6.11
C ASP A 46 23.59 12.80 -4.99
N SER A 47 23.01 13.00 -3.81
CA SER A 47 23.10 12.03 -2.71
C SER A 47 22.56 10.65 -3.12
N LEU A 48 21.49 10.62 -3.92
CA LEU A 48 20.90 9.38 -4.41
C LEU A 48 21.82 8.66 -5.40
N ARG A 49 22.47 9.40 -6.32
CA ARG A 49 23.51 8.87 -7.24
C ARG A 49 24.72 8.33 -6.48
N ASP A 50 25.22 9.11 -5.52
CA ASP A 50 26.41 8.77 -4.73
C ASP A 50 26.17 7.55 -3.82
N SER A 51 24.93 7.32 -3.40
CA SER A 51 24.57 6.15 -2.59
C SER A 51 24.71 4.82 -3.33
N GLY A 52 24.70 4.84 -4.67
CA GLY A 52 24.64 3.64 -5.51
C GLY A 52 23.34 2.85 -5.38
N ALA A 53 22.29 3.45 -4.85
CA ALA A 53 20.98 2.79 -4.70
C ALA A 53 20.39 2.48 -6.07
N GLU A 54 19.83 1.28 -6.23
CA GLU A 54 19.18 0.84 -7.45
C GLU A 54 17.65 1.03 -7.39
N ILE A 55 17.11 1.16 -6.17
CA ILE A 55 15.65 1.22 -5.90
C ILE A 55 15.41 2.24 -4.79
N LEU A 56 14.51 3.16 -5.04
CA LEU A 56 13.97 4.10 -4.04
C LEU A 56 12.60 3.61 -3.55
N ILE A 57 12.49 3.37 -2.24
CA ILE A 57 11.24 2.94 -1.61
C ILE A 57 10.61 4.13 -0.90
N ASN A 58 9.39 4.48 -1.27
CA ASN A 58 8.63 5.53 -0.62
C ASN A 58 7.73 4.96 0.49
N LEU A 59 8.03 5.34 1.73
CA LEU A 59 7.30 5.01 2.96
C LEU A 59 6.86 6.27 3.72
N LEU A 60 6.70 7.39 3.01
CA LEU A 60 6.27 8.64 3.61
C LEU A 60 4.88 8.51 4.26
N PRO A 61 4.54 9.34 5.26
CA PRO A 61 3.21 9.34 5.87
C PRO A 61 2.14 9.78 4.87
N VAL A 62 0.90 9.37 5.12
CA VAL A 62 -0.27 9.80 4.34
C VAL A 62 -0.41 11.32 4.36
N GLY A 63 -0.74 11.91 3.21
CA GLY A 63 -0.83 13.36 3.03
C GLY A 63 0.48 14.01 2.61
N SER A 64 1.44 13.24 2.08
CA SER A 64 2.72 13.72 1.55
C SER A 64 2.71 13.78 0.01
N ASP A 65 1.66 14.33 -0.58
CA ASP A 65 1.41 14.27 -2.03
C ASP A 65 2.49 14.98 -2.87
N VAL A 66 2.93 16.16 -2.43
CA VAL A 66 3.95 16.94 -3.13
C VAL A 66 5.32 16.30 -2.98
N ALA A 67 5.66 15.86 -1.76
CA ALA A 67 6.92 15.19 -1.48
C ALA A 67 7.06 13.88 -2.27
N VAL A 68 5.98 13.06 -2.35
CA VAL A 68 6.00 11.82 -3.15
C VAL A 68 6.28 12.09 -4.62
N LYS A 69 5.64 13.11 -5.20
CA LYS A 69 5.86 13.50 -6.61
C LYS A 69 7.28 14.01 -6.83
N PHE A 70 7.83 14.73 -5.86
CA PHE A 70 9.25 15.13 -5.89
C PHE A 70 10.16 13.90 -5.94
N TYR A 71 10.00 12.93 -5.04
CA TYR A 71 10.82 11.72 -5.02
C TYR A 71 10.60 10.83 -6.24
N ALA A 72 9.38 10.73 -6.77
CA ALA A 72 9.08 10.02 -8.00
C ALA A 72 9.81 10.66 -9.20
N GLN A 73 9.82 12.00 -9.31
CA GLN A 73 10.55 12.69 -10.35
C GLN A 73 12.07 12.51 -10.20
N SER A 74 12.59 12.58 -8.97
CA SER A 74 14.02 12.34 -8.71
C SER A 74 14.44 10.91 -9.09
N ALA A 75 13.58 9.90 -8.84
CA ALA A 75 13.84 8.53 -9.28
C ALA A 75 13.95 8.43 -10.82
N ILE A 76 13.07 9.11 -11.55
CA ILE A 76 13.13 9.21 -13.01
C ILE A 76 14.45 9.89 -13.46
N ASN A 77 14.77 11.04 -12.86
CA ASN A 77 15.95 11.82 -13.23
C ASN A 77 17.28 11.08 -12.98
N VAL A 78 17.32 10.24 -11.95
CA VAL A 78 18.49 9.43 -11.60
C VAL A 78 18.48 8.07 -12.33
N GLY A 79 17.33 7.60 -12.80
CA GLY A 79 17.20 6.33 -13.52
C GLY A 79 17.13 5.11 -12.60
N ILE A 80 16.61 5.25 -11.38
CA ILE A 80 16.46 4.14 -10.41
C ILE A 80 15.00 3.73 -10.23
N GLY A 81 14.76 2.46 -9.89
CA GLY A 81 13.42 1.95 -9.66
C GLY A 81 12.71 2.66 -8.52
N PHE A 82 11.39 2.84 -8.64
CA PHE A 82 10.56 3.48 -7.62
C PHE A 82 9.46 2.56 -7.12
N ILE A 83 9.40 2.34 -5.79
CA ILE A 83 8.33 1.58 -5.14
C ILE A 83 7.53 2.53 -4.27
N ASN A 84 6.27 2.76 -4.64
CA ASN A 84 5.37 3.64 -3.90
C ASN A 84 4.47 2.85 -2.94
N CYS A 85 4.82 2.82 -1.66
CA CYS A 85 4.09 2.07 -0.64
C CYS A 85 2.90 2.82 -0.03
N ILE A 86 2.69 4.11 -0.37
CA ILE A 86 1.63 4.92 0.23
C ILE A 86 0.53 5.27 -0.80
N PRO A 87 -0.67 5.69 -0.34
CA PRO A 87 -1.83 5.92 -1.22
C PRO A 87 -1.80 7.28 -1.94
N VAL A 88 -0.65 7.74 -2.39
CA VAL A 88 -0.51 8.83 -3.35
C VAL A 88 -0.37 8.21 -4.74
N PHE A 89 -1.23 8.60 -5.68
CA PHE A 89 -1.27 7.92 -6.97
C PHE A 89 -0.14 8.38 -7.89
N ILE A 90 0.82 7.47 -8.08
CA ILE A 90 1.91 7.57 -9.06
C ILE A 90 1.73 6.47 -10.13
N ALA A 91 1.69 5.19 -9.72
CA ALA A 91 1.50 4.11 -10.68
C ALA A 91 0.09 4.12 -11.29
N ARG A 92 -0.94 4.44 -10.50
CA ARG A 92 -2.33 4.52 -10.98
C ARG A 92 -2.61 5.75 -11.85
N ASP A 93 -1.86 6.81 -11.69
CA ASP A 93 -1.98 8.04 -12.48
C ASP A 93 -1.36 7.83 -13.87
N LYS A 94 -2.14 8.08 -14.93
CA LYS A 94 -1.72 7.81 -16.33
C LYS A 94 -0.52 8.64 -16.76
N GLU A 95 -0.44 9.89 -16.32
CA GLU A 95 0.66 10.78 -16.73
C GLU A 95 1.96 10.36 -16.04
N TRP A 96 1.92 10.07 -14.75
CA TRP A 96 3.07 9.56 -14.00
C TRP A 96 3.50 8.18 -14.50
N TYR A 97 2.56 7.27 -14.69
CA TYR A 97 2.85 5.95 -15.25
C TYR A 97 3.58 6.07 -16.59
N GLN A 98 3.08 6.93 -17.50
CA GLN A 98 3.70 7.13 -18.80
C GLN A 98 5.11 7.75 -18.70
N LYS A 99 5.35 8.72 -17.79
CA LYS A 99 6.69 9.27 -17.54
C LYS A 99 7.71 8.20 -17.16
N PHE A 100 7.34 7.27 -16.27
CA PHE A 100 8.20 6.14 -15.89
C PHE A 100 8.47 5.22 -17.08
N ARG A 101 7.44 4.92 -17.87
CA ARG A 101 7.57 4.07 -19.07
C ARG A 101 8.48 4.71 -20.13
N ASP A 102 8.30 5.98 -20.42
CA ASP A 102 9.09 6.72 -21.41
C ASP A 102 10.57 6.85 -20.99
N ALA A 103 10.82 6.96 -19.69
CA ALA A 103 12.17 7.00 -19.13
C ALA A 103 12.81 5.60 -19.00
N GLY A 104 12.06 4.51 -19.20
CA GLY A 104 12.56 3.14 -18.97
C GLY A 104 12.87 2.84 -17.50
N VAL A 105 12.22 3.56 -16.57
CA VAL A 105 12.45 3.43 -15.13
C VAL A 105 11.42 2.49 -14.51
N PRO A 106 11.84 1.45 -13.74
CA PRO A 106 10.95 0.53 -13.07
C PRO A 106 10.03 1.22 -12.05
N LEU A 107 8.73 0.87 -12.06
CA LEU A 107 7.71 1.41 -11.14
C LEU A 107 6.87 0.28 -10.56
N ILE A 108 6.70 0.25 -9.23
CA ILE A 108 5.72 -0.56 -8.51
C ILE A 108 4.92 0.38 -7.60
N GLY A 109 3.60 0.36 -7.65
CA GLY A 109 2.70 1.22 -6.84
C GLY A 109 1.23 0.90 -7.13
N ASP A 110 0.32 1.47 -6.39
CA ASP A 110 0.43 2.35 -5.21
C ASP A 110 -0.27 1.70 -4.01
N ASP A 111 0.06 2.15 -2.80
CA ASP A 111 -0.55 1.71 -1.53
C ASP A 111 -0.33 0.21 -1.24
N ILE A 112 0.79 -0.11 -0.58
CA ILE A 112 1.20 -1.48 -0.31
C ILE A 112 0.14 -2.27 0.47
N LYS A 113 -0.06 -3.52 0.09
CA LYS A 113 -0.83 -4.51 0.86
C LYS A 113 0.02 -5.04 2.02
N SER A 114 -0.65 -5.66 2.99
CA SER A 114 0.01 -6.49 4.01
C SER A 114 -0.05 -7.96 3.57
N GLN A 115 0.69 -8.87 4.19
CA GLN A 115 0.60 -10.32 3.91
C GLN A 115 -0.83 -10.82 4.17
N VAL A 116 -1.32 -10.63 5.40
CA VAL A 116 -2.73 -10.84 5.74
C VAL A 116 -3.24 -9.57 6.41
N GLY A 117 -3.82 -8.68 5.62
CA GLY A 117 -4.34 -7.40 6.09
C GLY A 117 -5.85 -7.31 5.98
N ALA A 118 -6.44 -6.35 6.70
CA ALA A 118 -7.89 -6.16 6.72
C ALA A 118 -8.50 -5.96 5.33
N THR A 119 -7.81 -5.25 4.44
CA THR A 119 -8.29 -5.04 3.07
C THR A 119 -8.33 -6.34 2.26
N ILE A 120 -7.32 -7.20 2.41
CA ILE A 120 -7.26 -8.50 1.72
C ILE A 120 -8.39 -9.40 2.25
N VAL A 121 -8.50 -9.53 3.58
CA VAL A 121 -9.56 -10.35 4.21
C VAL A 121 -10.93 -9.88 3.76
N HIS A 122 -11.20 -8.57 3.82
CA HIS A 122 -12.47 -8.00 3.41
C HIS A 122 -12.77 -8.26 1.92
N ARG A 123 -11.77 -8.06 1.04
CA ARG A 123 -11.88 -8.33 -0.40
C ARG A 123 -12.19 -9.80 -0.69
N VAL A 124 -11.49 -10.74 -0.05
CA VAL A 124 -11.71 -12.18 -0.21
C VAL A 124 -13.13 -12.57 0.24
N LEU A 125 -13.60 -12.02 1.36
CA LEU A 125 -14.96 -12.28 1.85
C LEU A 125 -16.02 -11.68 0.93
N ALA A 126 -15.83 -10.47 0.41
CA ALA A 126 -16.73 -9.87 -0.57
C ALA A 126 -16.75 -10.68 -1.89
N GLN A 127 -15.61 -11.20 -2.32
CA GLN A 127 -15.52 -12.11 -3.46
C GLN A 127 -16.26 -13.42 -3.18
N LEU A 128 -16.12 -14.00 -1.99
CA LEU A 128 -16.83 -15.23 -1.59
C LEU A 128 -18.35 -15.03 -1.69
N PHE A 129 -18.89 -13.90 -1.21
CA PHE A 129 -20.32 -13.59 -1.38
C PHE A 129 -20.72 -13.57 -2.86
N SER A 130 -19.91 -12.91 -3.68
CA SER A 130 -20.11 -12.80 -5.12
C SER A 130 -20.09 -14.18 -5.82
N ASP A 131 -19.10 -15.01 -5.50
CA ASP A 131 -18.90 -16.34 -6.10
C ASP A 131 -20.02 -17.34 -5.68
N ARG A 132 -20.54 -17.18 -4.47
CA ARG A 132 -21.64 -18.01 -3.95
C ARG A 132 -23.03 -17.47 -4.30
N GLY A 133 -23.14 -16.39 -5.06
CA GLY A 133 -24.40 -15.81 -5.51
C GLY A 133 -25.16 -15.06 -4.42
N VAL A 134 -24.48 -14.67 -3.34
CA VAL A 134 -25.03 -13.79 -2.32
C VAL A 134 -24.90 -12.34 -2.76
N ASN A 135 -25.99 -11.60 -2.77
CA ASN A 135 -25.99 -10.18 -3.06
C ASN A 135 -25.51 -9.40 -1.83
N LEU A 136 -24.33 -8.82 -1.89
CA LEU A 136 -23.78 -8.00 -0.82
C LEU A 136 -24.43 -6.61 -0.85
N GLU A 137 -25.13 -6.24 0.22
CA GLU A 137 -25.90 -5.00 0.31
C GLU A 137 -25.15 -3.91 1.09
N ASN A 138 -24.61 -4.27 2.26
CA ASN A 138 -23.91 -3.34 3.13
C ASN A 138 -22.59 -3.95 3.59
N THR A 139 -21.59 -3.11 3.79
CA THR A 139 -20.34 -3.57 4.38
C THR A 139 -19.59 -2.44 5.08
N TYR A 140 -18.92 -2.78 6.17
CA TYR A 140 -17.94 -1.88 6.77
C TYR A 140 -16.65 -2.58 7.15
N GLN A 141 -15.58 -1.79 7.23
CA GLN A 141 -14.32 -2.15 7.84
C GLN A 141 -13.84 -0.99 8.69
N LEU A 142 -13.87 -1.16 10.00
CA LEU A 142 -13.40 -0.18 10.98
C LEU A 142 -12.04 -0.64 11.48
N ASN A 143 -11.04 0.25 11.47
CA ASN A 143 -9.69 -0.08 11.90
C ASN A 143 -9.29 0.80 13.08
N VAL A 144 -8.77 0.18 14.12
CA VAL A 144 -8.23 0.84 15.31
C VAL A 144 -6.77 0.41 15.46
N GLY A 145 -5.86 1.34 15.71
CA GLY A 145 -4.44 1.05 15.87
C GLY A 145 -3.74 2.05 16.77
N GLY A 146 -2.50 1.76 17.14
CA GLY A 146 -1.73 2.56 18.08
C GLY A 146 -0.41 3.12 17.54
N ASN A 147 -0.09 2.86 16.26
CA ASN A 147 1.13 3.38 15.64
C ASN A 147 0.97 4.82 15.13
N MET A 148 2.08 5.42 14.70
CA MET A 148 2.13 6.82 14.27
C MET A 148 1.30 7.08 13.00
N ASP A 149 1.08 6.08 12.13
CA ASP A 149 0.21 6.23 10.96
C ASP A 149 -1.25 6.42 11.40
N PHE A 150 -1.72 5.69 12.42
CA PHE A 150 -3.05 5.90 13.00
C PHE A 150 -3.21 7.26 13.66
N LEU A 151 -2.17 7.75 14.38
CA LEU A 151 -2.19 9.09 14.95
C LEU A 151 -2.27 10.17 13.84
N ASN A 152 -1.46 10.04 12.80
CA ASN A 152 -1.47 10.94 11.65
C ASN A 152 -2.82 10.92 10.92
N MET A 153 -3.47 9.75 10.85
CA MET A 153 -4.77 9.57 10.19
C MET A 153 -5.97 10.15 10.95
N LEU A 154 -5.80 10.66 12.17
CA LEU A 154 -6.84 11.46 12.83
C LEU A 154 -7.09 12.78 12.10
N GLU A 155 -6.19 13.22 11.25
CA GLU A 155 -6.36 14.38 10.37
C GLU A 155 -7.13 13.99 9.11
N GLU A 156 -8.46 14.15 9.12
CA GLU A 156 -9.36 13.65 8.07
C GLU A 156 -9.07 14.23 6.69
N ASP A 157 -8.63 15.49 6.62
CA ASP A 157 -8.32 16.18 5.36
C ASP A 157 -7.21 15.52 4.55
N ARG A 158 -6.39 14.66 5.19
CA ARG A 158 -5.30 13.90 4.57
C ARG A 158 -5.70 12.50 4.10
N LEU A 159 -6.98 12.10 4.24
CA LEU A 159 -7.40 10.70 4.06
C LEU A 159 -8.12 10.39 2.74
N GLU A 160 -8.40 11.35 1.90
CA GLU A 160 -9.27 11.17 0.73
C GLU A 160 -8.77 10.07 -0.23
N THR A 161 -7.49 10.13 -0.61
CA THR A 161 -6.88 9.11 -1.48
C THR A 161 -6.82 7.73 -0.84
N LYS A 162 -6.54 7.66 0.47
CA LYS A 162 -6.50 6.40 1.23
C LYS A 162 -7.90 5.75 1.34
N ARG A 163 -8.95 6.53 1.52
CA ARG A 163 -10.35 6.04 1.53
C ARG A 163 -10.71 5.49 0.15
N THR A 164 -10.39 6.22 -0.91
CA THR A 164 -10.65 5.81 -2.30
C THR A 164 -9.94 4.50 -2.65
N SER A 165 -8.67 4.37 -2.32
CA SER A 165 -7.88 3.16 -2.58
C SER A 165 -8.48 1.93 -1.90
N LYS A 166 -8.76 2.00 -0.60
CA LYS A 166 -9.31 0.87 0.17
C LYS A 166 -10.72 0.49 -0.27
N THR A 167 -11.59 1.47 -0.47
CA THR A 167 -12.98 1.25 -0.87
C THR A 167 -13.03 0.60 -2.24
N SER A 168 -12.31 1.11 -3.23
CA SER A 168 -12.27 0.53 -4.58
C SER A 168 -11.70 -0.88 -4.61
N SER A 169 -10.75 -1.21 -3.75
CA SER A 169 -10.19 -2.56 -3.65
C SER A 169 -11.24 -3.60 -3.26
N VAL A 170 -12.17 -3.27 -2.35
CA VAL A 170 -13.24 -4.18 -1.89
C VAL A 170 -14.43 -4.18 -2.85
N THR A 171 -14.91 -2.99 -3.25
CA THR A 171 -16.12 -2.89 -4.06
C THR A 171 -15.95 -3.44 -5.48
N SER A 172 -14.71 -3.44 -6.01
CA SER A 172 -14.41 -3.97 -7.35
C SER A 172 -14.74 -5.46 -7.53
N VAL A 173 -14.76 -6.24 -6.44
CA VAL A 173 -15.04 -7.69 -6.47
C VAL A 173 -16.48 -8.02 -6.04
N ALA A 174 -17.21 -7.07 -5.47
CA ALA A 174 -18.55 -7.27 -5.00
C ALA A 174 -19.56 -7.43 -6.15
N ASN A 175 -20.59 -8.27 -5.92
CA ASN A 175 -21.74 -8.44 -6.82
C ASN A 175 -21.36 -8.70 -8.29
N LYS A 176 -20.36 -9.58 -8.52
CA LYS A 176 -19.81 -9.90 -9.84
C LYS A 176 -19.28 -8.66 -10.59
N GLY A 177 -18.63 -7.75 -9.86
CA GLY A 177 -18.07 -6.53 -10.41
C GLY A 177 -19.07 -5.37 -10.60
N LYS A 178 -20.34 -5.54 -10.22
CA LYS A 178 -21.34 -4.45 -10.26
C LYS A 178 -21.15 -3.43 -9.12
N GLY A 179 -20.37 -3.82 -8.10
CA GLY A 179 -20.11 -2.99 -6.94
C GLY A 179 -21.27 -2.92 -5.92
N ILE A 180 -21.15 -2.00 -5.00
CA ILE A 180 -22.12 -1.67 -3.96
C ILE A 180 -22.28 -0.15 -3.97
N SER A 181 -23.47 0.35 -3.65
CA SER A 181 -23.71 1.79 -3.52
C SER A 181 -22.76 2.42 -2.49
N PRO A 182 -22.13 3.57 -2.79
CA PRO A 182 -21.15 4.20 -1.88
C PRO A 182 -21.64 4.47 -0.47
N GLU A 183 -22.94 4.81 -0.32
CA GLU A 183 -23.56 5.03 1.00
C GLU A 183 -23.64 3.76 1.86
N ASN A 184 -23.53 2.59 1.25
CA ASN A 184 -23.60 1.29 1.92
C ASN A 184 -22.21 0.71 2.23
N VAL A 185 -21.16 1.49 2.02
CA VAL A 185 -19.78 1.06 2.25
C VAL A 185 -19.04 2.04 3.16
N ARG A 186 -18.50 1.53 4.28
CA ARG A 186 -17.63 2.33 5.16
C ARG A 186 -16.31 1.60 5.37
N ILE A 187 -15.20 2.11 4.80
CA ILE A 187 -13.87 1.53 4.97
C ILE A 187 -12.89 2.64 5.36
N GLY A 188 -12.21 2.46 6.50
CA GLY A 188 -11.21 3.44 6.90
C GLY A 188 -10.68 3.27 8.31
N PRO A 189 -9.73 4.14 8.71
CA PRO A 189 -9.36 4.29 10.10
C PRO A 189 -10.57 4.79 10.89
N SER A 190 -10.69 4.33 12.13
CA SER A 190 -11.79 4.71 13.01
C SER A 190 -11.28 5.42 14.25
N ASP A 191 -10.16 4.97 14.82
CA ASP A 191 -9.61 5.57 16.04
C ASP A 191 -8.13 5.24 16.25
N TYR A 192 -7.50 6.01 17.15
CA TYR A 192 -6.15 5.82 17.62
C TYR A 192 -6.15 5.48 19.11
N VAL A 193 -5.51 4.37 19.47
CA VAL A 193 -5.37 3.91 20.85
C VAL A 193 -3.89 3.66 21.14
N LYS A 194 -3.21 4.60 21.79
CA LYS A 194 -1.75 4.61 22.00
C LYS A 194 -1.17 3.29 22.53
N TRP A 195 -1.84 2.66 23.51
CA TRP A 195 -1.33 1.44 24.16
C TRP A 195 -1.45 0.17 23.27
N LEU A 196 -2.12 0.26 22.11
CA LEU A 196 -2.06 -0.79 21.11
C LEU A 196 -0.70 -0.87 20.42
N GLU A 197 0.12 0.18 20.49
CA GLU A 197 1.41 0.26 19.81
C GLU A 197 1.27 -0.03 18.32
N ASP A 198 2.00 -1.00 17.76
CA ASP A 198 1.89 -1.38 16.35
C ASP A 198 0.76 -2.37 16.05
N ARG A 199 0.00 -2.77 17.06
CA ARG A 199 -1.17 -3.63 16.85
C ARG A 199 -2.29 -2.85 16.16
N LYS A 200 -2.86 -3.51 15.17
CA LYS A 200 -4.05 -3.04 14.46
C LYS A 200 -5.17 -4.05 14.58
N LYS A 201 -6.33 -3.58 15.01
CA LYS A 201 -7.58 -4.32 15.03
C LYS A 201 -8.48 -3.85 13.89
N ALA A 202 -9.02 -4.79 13.14
CA ALA A 202 -10.01 -4.53 12.11
C ALA A 202 -11.30 -5.27 12.44
N PHE A 203 -12.41 -4.54 12.39
CA PHE A 203 -13.77 -5.06 12.54
C PHE A 203 -14.43 -4.99 11.16
N ILE A 204 -14.73 -6.15 10.59
CA ILE A 204 -15.27 -6.28 9.24
C ILE A 204 -16.65 -6.91 9.34
N ARG A 205 -17.64 -6.27 8.72
CA ARG A 205 -18.99 -6.80 8.61
C ARG A 205 -19.44 -6.76 7.16
N LEU A 206 -20.06 -7.84 6.73
CA LEU A 206 -20.72 -7.98 5.44
C LEU A 206 -22.17 -8.39 5.67
N GLU A 207 -23.09 -7.68 5.04
CA GLU A 207 -24.52 -7.97 5.09
C GLU A 207 -25.05 -8.18 3.67
N GLY A 208 -25.71 -9.29 3.46
CA GLY A 208 -26.21 -9.64 2.13
C GLY A 208 -27.48 -10.47 2.18
N LYS A 209 -27.97 -10.76 0.97
CA LYS A 209 -29.13 -11.62 0.74
C LYS A 209 -28.76 -12.81 -0.10
N GLY A 210 -29.08 -13.99 0.43
CA GLY A 210 -28.94 -15.27 -0.24
C GLY A 210 -30.23 -15.70 -0.96
N PHE A 211 -30.38 -17.01 -1.12
CA PHE A 211 -31.55 -17.61 -1.76
C PHE A 211 -32.84 -17.17 -1.11
N GLY A 212 -33.84 -16.82 -1.92
CA GLY A 212 -35.15 -16.36 -1.47
C GLY A 212 -35.14 -15.02 -0.73
N GLY A 213 -34.05 -14.27 -0.78
CA GLY A 213 -33.90 -13.00 -0.06
C GLY A 213 -33.57 -13.17 1.43
N ALA A 214 -33.19 -14.38 1.86
CA ALA A 214 -32.82 -14.64 3.25
C ALA A 214 -31.58 -13.83 3.63
N PRO A 215 -31.60 -13.13 4.79
CA PRO A 215 -30.43 -12.35 5.23
C PRO A 215 -29.28 -13.27 5.61
N LEU A 216 -28.06 -12.84 5.22
CA LEU A 216 -26.80 -13.49 5.57
C LEU A 216 -25.81 -12.41 6.02
N ASN A 217 -25.37 -12.53 7.26
CA ASN A 217 -24.43 -11.59 7.86
C ASN A 217 -23.16 -12.31 8.28
N LEU A 218 -22.01 -11.70 8.03
CA LEU A 218 -20.69 -12.20 8.43
C LEU A 218 -19.96 -11.12 9.19
N GLU A 219 -19.42 -11.48 10.34
CA GLU A 219 -18.51 -10.61 11.11
C GLU A 219 -17.16 -11.28 11.26
N VAL A 220 -16.10 -10.50 11.06
CA VAL A 220 -14.72 -10.93 11.26
C VAL A 220 -13.98 -9.87 12.04
N GLN A 221 -13.23 -10.31 13.04
CA GLN A 221 -12.26 -9.50 13.75
C GLN A 221 -10.86 -10.00 13.44
N LEU A 222 -10.00 -9.10 13.00
CA LEU A 222 -8.59 -9.38 12.71
C LEU A 222 -7.71 -8.52 13.61
N GLU A 223 -6.71 -9.11 14.24
CA GLU A 223 -5.64 -8.38 14.93
C GLU A 223 -4.30 -8.77 14.32
N VAL A 224 -3.48 -7.77 13.98
CA VAL A 224 -2.14 -7.96 13.40
C VAL A 224 -1.16 -6.96 14.00
N TRP A 225 0.13 -7.28 13.95
CA TRP A 225 1.21 -6.32 14.03
C TRP A 225 1.37 -5.68 12.64
N ASP A 226 1.07 -4.40 12.52
CA ASP A 226 0.85 -3.73 11.21
C ASP A 226 2.15 -3.60 10.42
N SER A 227 3.22 -3.10 11.04
CA SER A 227 4.49 -2.84 10.35
C SER A 227 5.19 -4.11 9.85
N PRO A 228 5.38 -5.18 10.64
CA PRO A 228 5.96 -6.42 10.15
C PRO A 228 5.13 -7.08 9.04
N ASN A 229 3.81 -6.98 9.14
CA ASN A 229 2.87 -7.56 8.19
C ASN A 229 2.97 -6.91 6.78
N SER A 230 3.43 -5.66 6.69
CA SER A 230 3.71 -4.99 5.42
C SER A 230 5.19 -5.02 5.02
N ALA A 231 6.10 -5.13 5.98
CA ALA A 231 7.53 -5.19 5.70
C ALA A 231 7.92 -6.37 4.80
N GLY A 232 7.37 -7.57 5.06
CA GLY A 232 7.58 -8.75 4.21
C GLY A 232 7.16 -8.51 2.77
N VAL A 233 6.01 -7.88 2.56
CA VAL A 233 5.50 -7.54 1.21
C VAL A 233 6.39 -6.48 0.53
N THR A 234 6.93 -5.52 1.30
CA THR A 234 7.87 -4.52 0.78
C THR A 234 9.16 -5.18 0.31
N ILE A 235 9.69 -6.16 1.07
CA ILE A 235 10.86 -6.94 0.68
C ILE A 235 10.60 -7.71 -0.63
N ASP A 236 9.43 -8.33 -0.76
CA ASP A 236 9.05 -9.02 -1.99
C ASP A 236 8.93 -8.04 -3.18
N ALA A 237 8.41 -6.84 -2.96
CA ALA A 237 8.37 -5.80 -4.01
C ALA A 237 9.79 -5.44 -4.52
N VAL A 238 10.75 -5.30 -3.61
CA VAL A 238 12.16 -5.06 -3.96
C VAL A 238 12.74 -6.23 -4.76
N ARG A 239 12.50 -7.47 -4.30
CA ARG A 239 12.99 -8.69 -4.97
C ARG A 239 12.43 -8.83 -6.39
N TYR A 240 11.12 -8.65 -6.55
CA TYR A 240 10.48 -8.66 -7.87
C TYR A 240 10.99 -7.55 -8.77
N MET A 241 11.14 -6.33 -8.26
CA MET A 241 11.66 -5.22 -9.05
C MET A 241 13.07 -5.52 -9.55
N LYS A 242 13.97 -6.02 -8.69
CA LYS A 242 15.32 -6.43 -9.05
C LYS A 242 15.30 -7.52 -10.12
N PHE A 243 14.51 -8.58 -9.91
CA PHE A 243 14.40 -9.72 -10.81
C PHE A 243 13.93 -9.32 -12.22
N PHE A 244 12.87 -8.53 -12.34
CA PHE A 244 12.36 -8.11 -13.65
C PHE A 244 13.22 -7.02 -14.30
N LYS A 245 13.87 -6.15 -13.52
CA LYS A 245 14.86 -5.20 -14.02
C LYS A 245 16.05 -5.92 -14.67
N GLU A 246 16.60 -6.96 -14.05
CA GLU A 246 17.69 -7.77 -14.58
C GLU A 246 17.30 -8.51 -15.86
N LYS A 247 16.04 -8.91 -16.00
CA LYS A 247 15.48 -9.50 -17.23
C LYS A 247 15.09 -8.48 -18.29
N ASN A 248 15.22 -7.18 -18.01
CA ASN A 248 14.71 -6.09 -18.86
C ASN A 248 13.22 -6.20 -19.18
N ASP A 249 12.45 -6.76 -18.25
CA ASP A 249 11.00 -6.98 -18.35
C ASP A 249 10.22 -6.04 -17.42
N LEU A 250 10.07 -4.79 -17.83
CA LEU A 250 9.32 -3.80 -17.05
C LEU A 250 7.80 -3.98 -17.14
N ASP A 251 7.30 -4.75 -18.11
CA ASP A 251 5.87 -4.98 -18.28
C ASP A 251 5.30 -5.89 -17.18
N SER A 252 6.07 -6.87 -16.75
CA SER A 252 5.69 -7.77 -15.66
C SER A 252 5.57 -7.07 -14.30
N LEU A 253 6.11 -5.84 -14.13
CA LEU A 253 5.94 -5.04 -12.93
C LEU A 253 4.48 -4.57 -12.73
N ASP A 254 3.67 -4.54 -13.78
CA ASP A 254 2.23 -4.30 -13.66
C ASP A 254 1.53 -5.44 -12.90
N LEU A 255 1.93 -6.70 -13.14
CA LEU A 255 1.42 -7.86 -12.40
C LEU A 255 1.90 -7.84 -10.94
N VAL A 256 3.17 -7.48 -10.72
CA VAL A 256 3.70 -7.30 -9.36
C VAL A 256 2.92 -6.23 -8.61
N SER A 257 2.65 -5.09 -9.24
CA SER A 257 1.80 -4.04 -8.65
C SER A 257 0.39 -4.53 -8.37
N ALA A 258 -0.22 -5.30 -9.27
CA ALA A 258 -1.56 -5.89 -9.04
C ALA A 258 -1.57 -6.86 -7.84
N TRP A 259 -0.50 -7.63 -7.64
CA TRP A 259 -0.36 -8.54 -6.50
C TRP A 259 -0.09 -7.82 -5.18
N LEU A 260 0.87 -6.90 -5.16
CA LEU A 260 1.40 -6.32 -3.93
C LEU A 260 0.74 -4.99 -3.52
N MET A 261 0.03 -4.29 -4.43
CA MET A 261 -0.48 -2.95 -4.21
C MET A 261 -2.02 -2.91 -4.25
N LYS A 262 -2.62 -1.99 -3.48
CA LYS A 262 -4.09 -1.79 -3.41
C LYS A 262 -4.63 -0.99 -4.59
N ALA A 263 -3.80 -0.12 -5.17
CA ALA A 263 -4.17 0.77 -6.27
C ALA A 263 -3.20 0.67 -7.47
N PRO A 264 -3.06 -0.52 -8.08
CA PRO A 264 -2.19 -0.70 -9.23
C PRO A 264 -2.75 0.01 -10.48
N PHE A 265 -1.91 0.26 -11.48
CA PHE A 265 -2.33 0.78 -12.78
C PHE A 265 -3.34 -0.17 -13.47
N LYS A 266 -3.02 -1.47 -13.48
CA LYS A 266 -3.88 -2.53 -14.04
C LYS A 266 -4.32 -3.49 -12.93
N PRO A 267 -5.53 -3.32 -12.35
CA PRO A 267 -6.03 -4.27 -11.37
C PRO A 267 -6.35 -5.63 -12.01
N VAL A 268 -5.90 -6.70 -11.39
CA VAL A 268 -6.14 -8.09 -11.78
C VAL A 268 -6.66 -8.86 -10.57
N LYS A 269 -7.39 -9.97 -10.78
CA LYS A 269 -7.85 -10.83 -9.68
C LYS A 269 -6.66 -11.56 -9.03
N ASP A 270 -6.66 -11.64 -7.71
CA ASP A 270 -5.51 -12.15 -6.95
C ASP A 270 -5.09 -13.58 -7.36
N GLY A 271 -6.05 -14.48 -7.63
CA GLY A 271 -5.74 -15.85 -8.09
C GLY A 271 -5.09 -15.89 -9.48
N ASP A 272 -5.55 -15.03 -10.40
CA ASP A 272 -5.01 -14.97 -11.76
C ASP A 272 -3.59 -14.38 -11.75
N VAL A 273 -3.35 -13.36 -10.91
CA VAL A 273 -2.02 -12.73 -10.76
C VAL A 273 -1.01 -13.72 -10.22
N LEU A 274 -1.36 -14.46 -9.17
CA LEU A 274 -0.42 -15.39 -8.53
C LEU A 274 0.04 -16.47 -9.50
N ASN A 275 -0.88 -17.03 -10.29
CA ASN A 275 -0.54 -18.02 -11.30
C ASN A 275 0.41 -17.45 -12.37
N GLN A 276 0.11 -16.25 -12.89
CA GLN A 276 0.97 -15.60 -13.88
C GLN A 276 2.37 -15.26 -13.32
N LEU A 277 2.45 -14.78 -12.08
CA LEU A 277 3.74 -14.52 -11.45
C LEU A 277 4.54 -15.80 -11.23
N HIS A 278 3.90 -16.90 -10.85
CA HIS A 278 4.58 -18.20 -10.73
C HIS A 278 5.16 -18.63 -12.08
N GLU A 279 4.40 -18.55 -13.17
CA GLU A 279 4.88 -18.89 -14.52
C GLU A 279 6.09 -18.05 -14.95
N LEU A 280 6.07 -16.73 -14.65
CA LEU A 280 7.14 -15.80 -15.01
C LEU A 280 8.42 -15.95 -14.15
N THR A 281 8.26 -16.45 -12.92
CA THR A 281 9.36 -16.58 -11.96
C THR A 281 9.88 -18.00 -11.80
N HIS A 282 9.21 -19.01 -12.37
CA HIS A 282 9.76 -20.35 -12.45
C HIS A 282 11.03 -20.34 -13.32
N VAL A 283 12.15 -20.44 -12.63
CA VAL A 283 13.41 -20.85 -13.28
C VAL A 283 13.26 -22.37 -13.42
N GLU A 284 13.20 -22.89 -14.64
CA GLU A 284 13.41 -24.31 -14.86
C GLU A 284 14.76 -24.66 -14.21
N SER A 285 14.73 -25.46 -13.16
CA SER A 285 15.95 -26.02 -12.59
C SER A 285 16.47 -27.04 -13.59
N ASP A 286 17.48 -26.65 -14.37
CA ASP A 286 18.31 -27.56 -15.16
C ASP A 286 18.99 -28.61 -14.27
#